data_780a113e75737759b51fdea0cbbfd652
#
_entry.id   780a113e75737759b51fdea0cbbfd652
#
_cell.length_a   1.000
_cell.length_b   1.000
_cell.length_c   1.000
_cell.angle_alpha   90.00
_cell.angle_beta   90.00
_cell.angle_gamma   90.00
#
_symmetry.space_group_name_H-M   'P 1'
#
loop_
_entity.id
_entity.type
_entity.pdbx_description
1 polymer ?
#
loop_
_entity_poly.entity_id
_entity_poly.type
_entity_poly.pdbx_seq_one_letter_code
_entity_poly.pdbx_strand_id
1 'polypeptide(L)'
;MKPLLLLLCALLPLSLSHNVLLVHSMGTKSHLIVMKPVVEELLNRGHTVTSVIFHPFKLTHENHTEILVPSRLDRLFTDATKKLLAKGGSNPMNPLNWLPFYQFLHENMKDLALDMFESEELRRMVKERTKVDVVMTLYPGNAIFGEIFDCPIILFSPVGPISMLTEGSTNIINHSVQPAAHSAPFIEPLSFKERLQNHFSNLRNTLFTNWQTDSMFEYHKEFLKKELGVEVKDPHLTLKEKVALVLAASHPVTHGAWQYTRNIIEVS
;
A
#
# COMPACT_ATOMS: atom_id res chain seq x y z
N MET A 1 -14.36 -50.52 3.17
CA MET A 1 -14.10 -49.32 4.04
C MET A 1 -12.81 -48.55 3.70
N LYS A 2 -11.69 -49.21 3.36
CA LYS A 2 -10.42 -48.53 3.04
C LYS A 2 -10.48 -47.55 1.85
N PRO A 3 -11.16 -47.82 0.71
CA PRO A 3 -11.17 -46.89 -0.44
C PRO A 3 -12.00 -45.64 -0.18
N LEU A 4 -13.05 -45.71 0.65
CA LEU A 4 -13.89 -44.55 1.00
C LEU A 4 -13.13 -43.55 1.89
N LEU A 5 -12.28 -44.05 2.79
CA LEU A 5 -11.43 -43.21 3.66
C LEU A 5 -10.36 -42.48 2.84
N LEU A 6 -9.76 -43.14 1.86
CA LEU A 6 -8.81 -42.53 0.92
C LEU A 6 -9.45 -41.45 0.06
N LEU A 7 -10.69 -41.69 -0.40
CA LEU A 7 -11.46 -40.72 -1.18
C LEU A 7 -11.85 -39.51 -0.30
N LEU A 8 -12.21 -39.72 0.96
CA LEU A 8 -12.51 -38.67 1.93
C LEU A 8 -11.25 -37.82 2.23
N CYS A 9 -10.08 -38.44 2.38
CA CYS A 9 -8.81 -37.73 2.55
C CYS A 9 -8.38 -36.94 1.31
N ALA A 10 -8.72 -37.45 0.09
CA ALA A 10 -8.45 -36.71 -1.17
C ALA A 10 -9.40 -35.51 -1.39
N LEU A 11 -10.55 -35.51 -0.71
CA LEU A 11 -11.54 -34.42 -0.75
C LEU A 11 -11.34 -33.36 0.35
N LEU A 12 -10.43 -33.60 1.30
CA LEU A 12 -10.05 -32.54 2.25
C LEU A 12 -9.34 -31.44 1.46
N PRO A 13 -9.84 -30.20 1.46
CA PRO A 13 -9.11 -29.11 0.87
C PRO A 13 -7.76 -29.03 1.58
N LEU A 14 -6.69 -29.35 0.87
CA LEU A 14 -5.34 -29.07 1.34
C LEU A 14 -5.29 -27.55 1.51
N SER A 15 -5.48 -27.09 2.73
CA SER A 15 -5.26 -25.70 3.08
C SER A 15 -3.78 -25.43 2.82
N LEU A 16 -3.48 -24.88 1.63
CA LEU A 16 -2.12 -24.46 1.31
C LEU A 16 -1.82 -23.24 2.18
N SER A 17 -0.98 -23.42 3.18
CA SER A 17 -0.43 -22.32 3.95
C SER A 17 0.53 -21.52 3.08
N HIS A 18 0.37 -20.21 3.06
CA HIS A 18 1.24 -19.27 2.34
C HIS A 18 1.95 -18.35 3.31
N ASN A 19 3.16 -17.94 2.95
CA ASN A 19 3.94 -16.95 3.69
C ASN A 19 3.64 -15.57 3.11
N VAL A 20 2.92 -14.76 3.85
CA VAL A 20 2.54 -13.40 3.46
C VAL A 20 3.45 -12.39 4.14
N LEU A 21 4.07 -11.52 3.37
CA LEU A 21 4.84 -10.38 3.86
C LEU A 21 4.01 -9.11 3.72
N LEU A 22 3.55 -8.56 4.85
CA LEU A 22 2.92 -7.24 4.88
C LEU A 22 3.99 -6.17 5.10
N VAL A 23 4.12 -5.22 4.19
CA VAL A 23 5.04 -4.06 4.33
C VAL A 23 4.24 -2.78 4.41
N HIS A 24 4.20 -2.19 5.60
CA HIS A 24 3.57 -0.89 5.84
C HIS A 24 4.43 -0.05 6.78
N SER A 25 5.54 0.44 6.25
CA SER A 25 6.57 1.18 6.98
C SER A 25 6.28 2.68 7.09
N MET A 26 5.38 3.20 6.26
CA MET A 26 4.99 4.61 6.25
C MET A 26 3.49 4.77 6.42
N GLY A 27 3.05 5.93 6.90
CA GLY A 27 1.64 6.27 6.99
C GLY A 27 1.19 6.60 8.40
N THR A 28 -0.11 6.52 8.62
CA THR A 28 -0.73 6.80 9.91
C THR A 28 -1.25 5.52 10.55
N LYS A 29 -1.39 5.55 11.86
CA LYS A 29 -1.93 4.43 12.63
C LYS A 29 -3.31 3.97 12.13
N SER A 30 -4.13 4.90 11.60
CA SER A 30 -5.45 4.59 11.03
C SER A 30 -5.37 3.61 9.85
N HIS A 31 -4.33 3.70 9.02
CA HIS A 31 -4.13 2.76 7.92
C HIS A 31 -3.84 1.34 8.41
N LEU A 32 -3.04 1.20 9.47
CA LEU A 32 -2.76 -0.10 10.07
C LEU A 32 -3.99 -0.74 10.72
N ILE A 33 -4.86 0.07 11.34
CA ILE A 33 -6.10 -0.43 11.96
C ILE A 33 -6.99 -1.12 10.91
N VAL A 34 -7.06 -0.58 9.70
CA VAL A 34 -7.86 -1.18 8.61
C VAL A 34 -7.22 -2.46 8.07
N MET A 35 -5.90 -2.57 8.11
CA MET A 35 -5.17 -3.78 7.66
C MET A 35 -5.23 -4.92 8.67
N LYS A 36 -5.41 -4.62 9.95
CA LYS A 36 -5.40 -5.61 11.03
C LYS A 36 -6.41 -6.76 10.83
N PRO A 37 -7.70 -6.53 10.51
CA PRO A 37 -8.65 -7.62 10.25
C PRO A 37 -8.24 -8.54 9.10
N VAL A 38 -7.57 -8.01 8.09
CA VAL A 38 -7.06 -8.81 6.96
C VAL A 38 -5.97 -9.75 7.44
N VAL A 39 -5.06 -9.26 8.29
CA VAL A 39 -4.01 -10.11 8.90
C VAL A 39 -4.63 -11.19 9.79
N GLU A 40 -5.61 -10.82 10.63
CA GLU A 40 -6.33 -11.77 11.49
C GLU A 40 -6.98 -12.88 10.66
N GLU A 41 -7.65 -12.54 9.55
CA GLU A 41 -8.30 -13.52 8.69
C GLU A 41 -7.30 -14.44 7.98
N LEU A 42 -6.17 -13.90 7.52
CA LEU A 42 -5.10 -14.71 6.94
C LEU A 42 -4.56 -15.73 7.95
N LEU A 43 -4.31 -15.30 9.18
CA LEU A 43 -3.86 -16.17 10.27
C LEU A 43 -4.90 -17.25 10.60
N ASN A 44 -6.18 -16.89 10.70
CA ASN A 44 -7.29 -17.81 10.96
C ASN A 44 -7.43 -18.87 9.85
N ARG A 45 -7.03 -18.56 8.63
CA ARG A 45 -6.98 -19.50 7.50
C ARG A 45 -5.71 -20.36 7.46
N GLY A 46 -4.83 -20.21 8.45
CA GLY A 46 -3.61 -21.01 8.57
C GLY A 46 -2.44 -20.51 7.76
N HIS A 47 -2.47 -19.25 7.26
CA HIS A 47 -1.32 -18.62 6.62
C HIS A 47 -0.32 -18.12 7.66
N THR A 48 0.94 -18.00 7.24
CA THR A 48 1.97 -17.33 8.05
C THR A 48 2.09 -15.89 7.60
N VAL A 49 2.05 -14.93 8.53
CA VAL A 49 2.14 -13.51 8.21
C VAL A 49 3.32 -12.87 8.93
N THR A 50 4.22 -12.27 8.16
CA THR A 50 5.27 -11.39 8.69
C THR A 50 4.87 -9.94 8.38
N SER A 51 4.71 -9.13 9.42
CA SER A 51 4.27 -7.74 9.32
C SER A 51 5.40 -6.79 9.62
N VAL A 52 5.91 -6.09 8.61
CA VAL A 52 6.87 -4.97 8.75
C VAL A 52 6.07 -3.69 8.92
N ILE A 53 5.93 -3.22 10.15
CA ILE A 53 5.00 -2.16 10.53
C ILE A 53 5.61 -1.23 11.58
N PHE A 54 5.12 0.00 11.66
CA PHE A 54 5.60 1.01 12.62
C PHE A 54 4.79 1.11 13.91
N HIS A 55 3.64 0.42 13.98
CA HIS A 55 2.81 0.27 15.18
C HIS A 55 2.37 -1.18 15.33
N PRO A 56 2.50 -1.79 16.53
CA PRO A 56 2.15 -3.19 16.71
C PRO A 56 0.63 -3.39 16.57
N PHE A 57 0.24 -4.46 15.89
CA PHE A 57 -1.15 -4.93 15.85
C PHE A 57 -1.60 -5.50 17.19
N LYS A 58 -0.64 -5.94 18.02
CA LYS A 58 -0.91 -6.65 19.30
C LYS A 58 -1.74 -7.91 19.05
N LEU A 59 -1.37 -8.67 18.03
CA LEU A 59 -1.94 -9.98 17.73
C LEU A 59 -1.03 -11.04 18.30
N THR A 60 -1.63 -11.95 19.10
CA THR A 60 -0.92 -13.12 19.61
C THR A 60 -1.34 -14.33 18.79
N HIS A 61 -0.49 -14.76 17.87
CA HIS A 61 -0.71 -15.93 17.03
C HIS A 61 0.62 -16.57 16.67
N GLU A 62 0.72 -17.89 16.72
CA GLU A 62 1.98 -18.62 16.49
C GLU A 62 2.57 -18.41 15.09
N ASN A 63 1.71 -18.18 14.09
CA ASN A 63 2.10 -17.93 12.69
C ASN A 63 2.22 -16.44 12.38
N HIS A 64 2.28 -15.55 13.38
CA HIS A 64 2.43 -14.12 13.19
C HIS A 64 3.75 -13.61 13.74
N THR A 65 4.50 -12.91 12.90
CA THR A 65 5.74 -12.21 13.30
C THR A 65 5.57 -10.72 13.01
N GLU A 66 5.82 -9.88 14.02
CA GLU A 66 5.83 -8.43 13.86
C GLU A 66 7.27 -7.91 13.87
N ILE A 67 7.68 -7.29 12.78
CA ILE A 67 8.94 -6.54 12.66
C ILE A 67 8.59 -5.07 12.82
N LEU A 68 8.90 -4.51 13.99
CA LEU A 68 8.65 -3.11 14.25
C LEU A 68 9.77 -2.23 13.70
N VAL A 69 9.40 -1.28 12.89
CA VAL A 69 10.30 -0.32 12.26
C VAL A 69 10.00 1.10 12.70
N PRO A 70 10.97 2.03 12.75
CA PRO A 70 10.69 3.42 13.04
C PRO A 70 9.79 4.01 11.94
N SER A 71 8.97 5.00 12.30
CA SER A 71 8.24 5.80 11.33
C SER A 71 8.42 7.29 11.64
N ARG A 72 9.25 7.93 10.85
CA ARG A 72 9.41 9.39 10.91
C ARG A 72 8.15 10.08 10.43
N LEU A 73 7.48 9.51 9.43
CA LEU A 73 6.26 10.10 8.87
C LEU A 73 5.13 10.21 9.89
N ASP A 74 4.91 9.20 10.74
CA ASP A 74 3.85 9.24 11.75
C ASP A 74 4.03 10.41 12.73
N ARG A 75 5.26 10.63 13.20
CA ARG A 75 5.59 11.76 14.09
C ARG A 75 5.39 13.10 13.39
N LEU A 76 5.90 13.24 12.19
CA LEU A 76 5.90 14.49 11.44
C LEU A 76 4.51 14.82 10.91
N PHE A 77 3.73 13.83 10.49
CA PHE A 77 2.33 14.01 10.11
C PHE A 77 1.49 14.50 11.29
N THR A 78 1.72 13.96 12.48
CA THR A 78 1.05 14.39 13.71
C THR A 78 1.37 15.86 14.02
N ASP A 79 2.62 16.27 13.90
CA ASP A 79 3.03 17.65 14.19
C ASP A 79 2.56 18.64 13.10
N ALA A 80 2.61 18.25 11.84
CA ALA A 80 2.09 19.05 10.73
C ALA A 80 0.57 19.23 10.84
N THR A 81 -0.17 18.18 11.19
CA THR A 81 -1.62 18.21 11.38
C THR A 81 -1.99 19.10 12.57
N LYS A 82 -1.29 18.99 13.70
CA LYS A 82 -1.50 19.87 14.84
C LYS A 82 -1.28 21.33 14.48
N LYS A 83 -0.22 21.65 13.74
CA LYS A 83 0.07 23.02 13.27
C LYS A 83 -0.99 23.53 12.30
N LEU A 84 -1.51 22.68 11.43
CA LEU A 84 -2.57 23.02 10.49
C LEU A 84 -3.89 23.31 11.20
N LEU A 85 -4.28 22.46 12.16
CA LEU A 85 -5.48 22.64 12.97
C LEU A 85 -5.39 23.88 13.87
N ALA A 86 -4.23 24.15 14.44
CA ALA A 86 -3.99 25.34 15.28
C ALA A 86 -4.12 26.66 14.51
N LYS A 87 -3.95 26.66 13.19
CA LYS A 87 -4.11 27.82 12.31
C LYS A 87 -5.54 28.05 11.82
N GLY A 88 -6.55 27.42 12.43
CA GLY A 88 -7.97 27.65 12.10
C GLY A 88 -8.48 26.88 10.90
N GLY A 89 -7.91 25.72 10.62
CA GLY A 89 -8.43 24.81 9.61
C GLY A 89 -8.36 25.43 8.22
N SER A 90 -7.26 25.28 7.53
CA SER A 90 -7.20 25.59 6.10
C SER A 90 -8.19 24.72 5.36
N ASN A 91 -8.95 25.32 4.43
CA ASN A 91 -9.85 24.58 3.57
C ASN A 91 -9.05 23.42 2.90
N PRO A 92 -9.33 22.14 3.22
CA PRO A 92 -8.59 21.01 2.65
C PRO A 92 -8.74 20.92 1.13
N MET A 93 -9.69 21.66 0.56
CA MET A 93 -9.98 21.77 -0.85
C MET A 93 -9.06 22.73 -1.60
N ASN A 94 -8.33 23.59 -0.90
CA ASN A 94 -7.35 24.46 -1.54
C ASN A 94 -6.06 23.67 -1.82
N PRO A 95 -5.69 23.42 -3.09
CA PRO A 95 -4.50 22.65 -3.44
C PRO A 95 -3.20 23.25 -2.88
N LEU A 96 -3.17 24.56 -2.62
CA LEU A 96 -2.00 25.22 -2.03
C LEU A 96 -1.77 24.82 -0.56
N ASN A 97 -2.80 24.34 0.13
CA ASN A 97 -2.65 23.88 1.52
C ASN A 97 -1.87 22.57 1.64
N TRP A 98 -1.75 21.81 0.54
CA TRP A 98 -0.96 20.60 0.48
C TRP A 98 0.51 20.83 0.10
N LEU A 99 0.84 22.03 -0.37
CA LEU A 99 2.21 22.36 -0.79
C LEU A 99 3.25 22.11 0.32
N PRO A 100 3.03 22.53 1.59
CA PRO A 100 3.97 22.23 2.67
C PRO A 100 4.15 20.74 2.95
N PHE A 101 3.09 19.94 2.75
CA PHE A 101 3.16 18.48 2.89
C PHE A 101 3.97 17.83 1.76
N TYR A 102 3.76 18.26 0.52
CA TYR A 102 4.55 17.78 -0.62
C TYR A 102 6.02 18.17 -0.51
N GLN A 103 6.29 19.40 -0.09
CA GLN A 103 7.64 19.87 0.16
C GLN A 103 8.31 19.05 1.28
N PHE A 104 7.61 18.81 2.37
CA PHE A 104 8.09 17.95 3.44
C PHE A 104 8.41 16.52 2.97
N LEU A 105 7.52 15.90 2.18
CA LEU A 105 7.78 14.57 1.61
C LEU A 105 9.00 14.60 0.69
N HIS A 106 9.15 15.66 -0.10
CA HIS A 106 10.31 15.82 -0.98
C HIS A 106 11.63 15.87 -0.21
N GLU A 107 11.68 16.68 0.84
CA GLU A 107 12.87 16.87 1.68
C GLU A 107 13.27 15.62 2.48
N ASN A 108 12.30 14.74 2.80
CA ASN A 108 12.51 13.59 3.67
C ASN A 108 12.33 12.23 2.99
N MET A 109 12.11 12.18 1.67
CA MET A 109 11.74 10.95 0.96
C MET A 109 12.78 9.84 1.14
N LYS A 110 14.06 10.16 1.10
CA LYS A 110 15.13 9.18 1.29
C LYS A 110 15.04 8.50 2.65
N ASP A 111 14.91 9.28 3.70
CA ASP A 111 14.82 8.77 5.06
C ASP A 111 13.56 7.93 5.25
N LEU A 112 12.43 8.42 4.73
CA LEU A 112 11.14 7.71 4.80
C LEU A 112 11.17 6.39 4.05
N ALA A 113 11.84 6.33 2.91
CA ALA A 113 12.00 5.10 2.13
C ALA A 113 12.88 4.07 2.86
N LEU A 114 13.92 4.54 3.56
CA LEU A 114 14.92 3.68 4.18
C LEU A 114 14.65 3.33 5.64
N ASP A 115 13.72 4.01 6.33
CA ASP A 115 13.39 3.75 7.74
C ASP A 115 13.16 2.25 8.04
N MET A 116 12.48 1.52 7.15
CA MET A 116 12.21 0.09 7.37
C MET A 116 13.48 -0.78 7.37
N PHE A 117 14.51 -0.36 6.65
CA PHE A 117 15.78 -1.09 6.60
C PHE A 117 16.69 -0.84 7.82
N GLU A 118 16.25 -0.07 8.82
CA GLU A 118 16.88 -0.03 10.13
C GLU A 118 16.70 -1.37 10.87
N SER A 119 15.70 -2.20 10.49
CA SER A 119 15.50 -3.53 11.05
C SER A 119 16.51 -4.54 10.50
N GLU A 120 17.31 -5.10 11.40
CA GLU A 120 18.24 -6.20 11.09
C GLU A 120 17.53 -7.46 10.58
N GLU A 121 16.34 -7.72 11.12
CA GLU A 121 15.52 -8.86 10.72
C GLU A 121 15.03 -8.73 9.28
N LEU A 122 14.54 -7.55 8.89
CA LEU A 122 14.15 -7.30 7.49
C LEU A 122 15.37 -7.39 6.55
N ARG A 123 16.52 -6.82 6.93
CA ARG A 123 17.76 -6.93 6.15
C ARG A 123 18.15 -8.38 5.93
N ARG A 124 18.09 -9.21 6.99
CA ARG A 124 18.37 -10.64 6.92
C ARG A 124 17.42 -11.34 5.97
N MET A 125 16.10 -11.12 6.10
CA MET A 125 15.08 -11.71 5.20
C MET A 125 15.37 -11.38 3.73
N VAL A 126 15.71 -10.12 3.43
CA VAL A 126 16.03 -9.66 2.07
C VAL A 126 17.31 -10.32 1.56
N LYS A 127 18.37 -10.36 2.37
CA LYS A 127 19.68 -10.94 2.00
C LYS A 127 19.60 -12.44 1.76
N GLU A 128 18.88 -13.15 2.62
CA GLU A 128 18.70 -14.60 2.55
C GLU A 128 17.61 -15.03 1.55
N ARG A 129 16.86 -14.06 1.00
CA ARG A 129 15.69 -14.31 0.15
C ARG A 129 14.74 -15.33 0.78
N THR A 130 14.41 -15.07 2.05
CA THR A 130 13.44 -15.89 2.79
C THR A 130 12.19 -16.14 1.96
N LYS A 131 11.64 -17.36 2.03
CA LYS A 131 10.47 -17.71 1.24
C LYS A 131 9.28 -16.83 1.60
N VAL A 132 8.82 -16.04 0.64
CA VAL A 132 7.60 -15.23 0.66
C VAL A 132 6.77 -15.61 -0.54
N ASP A 133 5.50 -15.93 -0.33
CA ASP A 133 4.60 -16.35 -1.41
C ASP A 133 3.76 -15.16 -1.94
N VAL A 134 3.55 -14.12 -1.12
CA VAL A 134 2.80 -12.91 -1.47
C VAL A 134 3.33 -11.72 -0.68
N VAL A 135 3.50 -10.59 -1.34
CA VAL A 135 3.73 -9.28 -0.69
C VAL A 135 2.43 -8.48 -0.66
N MET A 136 2.09 -7.93 0.50
CA MET A 136 0.98 -6.99 0.65
C MET A 136 1.52 -5.63 1.07
N THR A 137 1.15 -4.55 0.39
CA THR A 137 1.62 -3.20 0.72
C THR A 137 0.61 -2.13 0.30
N LEU A 138 0.67 -0.97 0.96
CA LEU A 138 -0.06 0.22 0.55
C LEU A 138 0.70 1.00 -0.53
N TYR A 139 2.00 1.12 -0.38
CA TYR A 139 2.82 2.00 -1.23
C TYR A 139 3.38 1.27 -2.43
N PRO A 140 3.10 1.74 -3.67
CA PRO A 140 3.69 1.16 -4.88
C PRO A 140 5.22 1.07 -4.83
N GLY A 141 5.89 2.04 -4.19
CA GLY A 141 7.34 2.02 -3.99
C GLY A 141 7.87 0.79 -3.25
N ASN A 142 7.05 0.13 -2.43
CA ASN A 142 7.39 -1.13 -1.76
C ASN A 142 7.18 -2.36 -2.66
N ALA A 143 6.69 -2.20 -3.89
CA ALA A 143 6.56 -3.30 -4.84
C ALA A 143 7.89 -3.97 -5.18
N ILE A 144 9.01 -3.30 -4.89
CA ILE A 144 10.37 -3.86 -4.98
C ILE A 144 10.51 -5.20 -4.26
N PHE A 145 9.76 -5.41 -3.17
CA PHE A 145 9.77 -6.70 -2.46
C PHE A 145 9.19 -7.84 -3.29
N GLY A 146 8.25 -7.58 -4.19
CA GLY A 146 7.75 -8.57 -5.14
C GLY A 146 8.84 -9.04 -6.12
N GLU A 147 9.79 -8.18 -6.47
CA GLU A 147 10.97 -8.57 -7.28
C GLU A 147 11.99 -9.33 -6.44
N ILE A 148 12.31 -8.83 -5.23
CA ILE A 148 13.28 -9.46 -4.33
C ILE A 148 12.89 -10.90 -4.01
N PHE A 149 11.63 -11.15 -3.69
CA PHE A 149 11.11 -12.45 -3.28
C PHE A 149 10.50 -13.25 -4.44
N ASP A 150 10.48 -12.70 -5.65
CA ASP A 150 9.90 -13.29 -6.88
C ASP A 150 8.46 -13.79 -6.68
N CYS A 151 7.61 -12.93 -6.11
CA CYS A 151 6.23 -13.28 -5.79
C CYS A 151 5.24 -12.18 -6.22
N PRO A 152 3.93 -12.50 -6.33
CA PRO A 152 2.89 -11.52 -6.62
C PRO A 152 2.73 -10.51 -5.49
N ILE A 153 2.16 -9.34 -5.86
CA ILE A 153 1.93 -8.22 -4.98
C ILE A 153 0.42 -7.97 -4.88
N ILE A 154 -0.04 -7.72 -3.67
CA ILE A 154 -1.36 -7.19 -3.37
C ILE A 154 -1.19 -5.76 -2.88
N LEU A 155 -1.74 -4.79 -3.62
CA LEU A 155 -1.85 -3.43 -3.12
C LEU A 155 -3.10 -3.31 -2.25
N PHE A 156 -2.97 -2.68 -1.09
CA PHE A 156 -4.07 -2.47 -0.16
C PHE A 156 -4.29 -0.99 0.10
N SER A 157 -5.45 -0.47 -0.27
CA SER A 157 -5.83 0.93 -0.01
C SER A 157 -6.78 1.03 1.18
N PRO A 158 -6.34 1.54 2.33
CA PRO A 158 -7.19 1.71 3.51
C PRO A 158 -8.15 2.90 3.44
N VAL A 159 -8.05 3.73 2.40
CA VAL A 159 -8.80 4.99 2.26
C VAL A 159 -9.65 5.02 0.99
N GLY A 160 -9.98 3.86 0.45
CA GLY A 160 -10.76 3.73 -0.78
C GLY A 160 -9.92 3.69 -2.05
N PRO A 161 -10.56 3.73 -3.21
CA PRO A 161 -9.89 3.64 -4.50
C PRO A 161 -9.17 4.95 -4.79
N ILE A 162 -7.87 4.97 -4.58
CA ILE A 162 -7.04 6.12 -4.91
C ILE A 162 -6.42 5.87 -6.29
N SER A 163 -6.45 6.90 -7.14
CA SER A 163 -5.85 6.85 -8.48
C SER A 163 -4.42 6.28 -8.48
N MET A 164 -3.62 6.69 -7.51
CA MET A 164 -2.24 6.25 -7.37
C MET A 164 -2.05 4.73 -7.24
N LEU A 165 -2.99 4.03 -6.62
CA LEU A 165 -2.91 2.57 -6.48
C LEU A 165 -3.51 1.85 -7.68
N THR A 166 -4.52 2.45 -8.28
CA THR A 166 -5.24 1.85 -9.41
C THR A 166 -4.49 2.04 -10.73
N GLU A 167 -3.80 3.15 -10.95
CA GLU A 167 -2.98 3.38 -12.15
C GLU A 167 -1.78 2.42 -12.22
N GLY A 168 -1.12 2.14 -11.07
CA GLY A 168 -0.05 1.15 -11.00
C GLY A 168 -0.50 -0.28 -11.33
N SER A 169 -1.80 -0.56 -11.24
CA SER A 169 -2.40 -1.87 -11.50
C SER A 169 -3.06 -2.02 -12.89
N THR A 170 -2.71 -1.19 -13.86
CA THR A 170 -3.29 -1.18 -15.21
C THR A 170 -4.76 -0.72 -15.29
N ASN A 171 -5.32 -0.15 -14.24
CA ASN A 171 -6.66 0.41 -14.30
C ASN A 171 -6.65 1.77 -15.00
N ILE A 172 -7.52 1.92 -15.98
CA ILE A 172 -7.71 3.21 -16.67
C ILE A 172 -8.72 4.03 -15.86
N ILE A 173 -8.27 5.14 -15.30
CA ILE A 173 -9.13 6.05 -14.55
C ILE A 173 -9.78 7.05 -15.49
N ASN A 174 -11.09 7.20 -15.38
CA ASN A 174 -11.79 8.28 -16.03
C ASN A 174 -11.72 9.55 -15.17
N HIS A 175 -10.68 10.35 -15.39
CA HIS A 175 -10.42 11.59 -14.65
C HIS A 175 -11.55 12.63 -14.76
N SER A 176 -12.49 12.46 -15.70
CA SER A 176 -13.61 13.40 -15.84
C SER A 176 -14.75 13.14 -14.85
N VAL A 177 -14.85 11.92 -14.32
CA VAL A 177 -15.96 11.52 -13.43
C VAL A 177 -15.49 10.94 -12.10
N GLN A 178 -14.36 10.24 -12.08
CA GLN A 178 -13.85 9.67 -10.84
C GLN A 178 -13.17 10.75 -9.99
N PRO A 179 -13.59 10.96 -8.74
CA PRO A 179 -13.05 12.01 -7.90
C PRO A 179 -11.55 11.80 -7.65
N ALA A 180 -10.78 12.87 -7.76
CA ALA A 180 -9.38 12.85 -7.39
C ALA A 180 -9.26 12.70 -5.86
N ALA A 181 -8.24 11.96 -5.42
CA ALA A 181 -7.89 11.93 -4.00
C ALA A 181 -7.70 13.36 -3.46
N HIS A 182 -8.26 13.64 -2.30
CA HIS A 182 -8.25 14.98 -1.67
C HIS A 182 -9.00 16.07 -2.47
N SER A 183 -9.89 15.68 -3.38
CA SER A 183 -10.83 16.61 -4.01
C SER A 183 -12.08 16.79 -3.18
N ALA A 184 -12.82 17.89 -3.48
CA ALA A 184 -14.16 18.06 -2.95
C ALA A 184 -15.06 16.86 -3.31
N PRO A 185 -15.95 16.44 -2.42
CA PRO A 185 -16.99 15.53 -2.81
C PRO A 185 -17.85 16.25 -3.87
N PHE A 186 -17.68 15.85 -5.12
CA PHE A 186 -18.54 16.32 -6.18
C PHE A 186 -19.85 15.55 -6.08
N ILE A 187 -20.95 16.28 -6.13
CA ILE A 187 -22.30 15.68 -6.24
C ILE A 187 -22.60 15.56 -7.73
N GLU A 188 -22.80 14.35 -8.20
CA GLU A 188 -23.17 14.12 -9.60
C GLU A 188 -24.57 14.70 -9.93
N PRO A 189 -24.74 15.23 -11.15
CA PRO A 189 -23.79 15.30 -12.25
C PRO A 189 -22.81 16.47 -12.14
N LEU A 190 -21.53 16.22 -12.41
CA LEU A 190 -20.49 17.25 -12.39
C LEU A 190 -20.69 18.29 -13.50
N SER A 191 -20.62 19.57 -13.14
CA SER A 191 -20.51 20.67 -14.10
C SER A 191 -19.19 20.60 -14.91
N PHE A 192 -19.14 21.29 -16.04
CA PHE A 192 -17.90 21.35 -16.85
C PHE A 192 -16.69 21.84 -16.04
N LYS A 193 -16.89 22.86 -15.20
CA LYS A 193 -15.83 23.41 -14.34
C LYS A 193 -15.32 22.37 -13.34
N GLU A 194 -16.22 21.63 -12.69
CA GLU A 194 -15.86 20.59 -11.73
C GLU A 194 -15.12 19.43 -12.40
N ARG A 195 -15.56 19.00 -13.59
CA ARG A 195 -14.83 17.99 -14.38
C ARG A 195 -13.41 18.43 -14.72
N LEU A 196 -13.24 19.69 -15.14
CA LEU A 196 -11.95 20.26 -15.45
C LEU A 196 -11.06 20.33 -14.21
N GLN A 197 -11.59 20.79 -13.09
CA GLN A 197 -10.85 20.82 -11.80
C GLN A 197 -10.46 19.42 -11.35
N ASN A 198 -11.36 18.46 -11.49
CA ASN A 198 -11.09 17.06 -11.15
C ASN A 198 -9.99 16.47 -12.02
N HIS A 199 -10.03 16.73 -13.33
CA HIS A 199 -8.99 16.28 -14.25
C HIS A 199 -7.60 16.79 -13.86
N PHE A 200 -7.46 18.10 -13.61
CA PHE A 200 -6.18 18.68 -13.18
C PHE A 200 -5.73 18.15 -11.80
N SER A 201 -6.67 17.90 -10.89
CA SER A 201 -6.36 17.33 -9.59
C SER A 201 -5.85 15.89 -9.71
N ASN A 202 -6.46 15.07 -10.56
CA ASN A 202 -6.00 13.72 -10.85
C ASN A 202 -4.62 13.75 -11.51
N LEU A 203 -4.42 14.58 -12.54
CA LEU A 203 -3.12 14.72 -13.21
C LEU A 203 -2.01 15.08 -12.22
N ARG A 204 -2.25 16.07 -11.36
CA ARG A 204 -1.29 16.44 -10.30
C ARG A 204 -0.98 15.27 -9.37
N ASN A 205 -2.01 14.54 -8.93
CA ASN A 205 -1.84 13.40 -8.04
C ASN A 205 -1.03 12.28 -8.72
N THR A 206 -1.30 11.98 -9.99
CA THR A 206 -0.54 11.00 -10.77
C THR A 206 0.93 11.39 -10.89
N LEU A 207 1.21 12.65 -11.26
CA LEU A 207 2.59 13.13 -11.36
C LEU A 207 3.33 13.05 -10.02
N PHE A 208 2.66 13.43 -8.93
CA PHE A 208 3.24 13.35 -7.60
C PHE A 208 3.49 11.90 -7.17
N THR A 209 2.56 11.00 -7.43
CA THR A 209 2.69 9.58 -7.06
C THR A 209 3.79 8.90 -7.86
N ASN A 210 3.88 9.17 -9.16
CA ASN A 210 4.94 8.62 -9.99
C ASN A 210 6.30 9.09 -9.46
N TRP A 211 6.45 10.39 -9.20
CA TRP A 211 7.66 10.92 -8.60
C TRP A 211 7.99 10.27 -7.24
N GLN A 212 6.99 10.07 -6.37
CA GLN A 212 7.19 9.42 -5.06
C GLN A 212 7.63 7.97 -5.25
N THR A 213 6.96 7.24 -6.13
CA THR A 213 7.25 5.84 -6.44
C THR A 213 8.68 5.71 -6.97
N ASP A 214 9.04 6.51 -7.97
CA ASP A 214 10.37 6.52 -8.58
C ASP A 214 11.46 6.83 -7.55
N SER A 215 11.24 7.85 -6.73
CA SER A 215 12.18 8.24 -5.69
C SER A 215 12.38 7.13 -4.66
N MET A 216 11.31 6.50 -4.19
CA MET A 216 11.41 5.37 -3.26
C MET A 216 12.18 4.21 -3.87
N PHE A 217 11.90 3.87 -5.11
CA PHE A 217 12.60 2.80 -5.82
C PHE A 217 14.08 3.05 -5.96
N GLU A 218 14.48 4.25 -6.39
CA GLU A 218 15.90 4.58 -6.54
C GLU A 218 16.64 4.52 -5.21
N TYR A 219 16.04 5.01 -4.11
CA TYR A 219 16.65 4.90 -2.78
C TYR A 219 16.75 3.45 -2.31
N HIS A 220 15.70 2.65 -2.53
CA HIS A 220 15.73 1.22 -2.21
C HIS A 220 16.78 0.48 -3.03
N LYS A 221 16.83 0.71 -4.33
CA LYS A 221 17.78 0.07 -5.25
C LYS A 221 19.23 0.40 -4.89
N GLU A 222 19.53 1.67 -4.63
CA GLU A 222 20.86 2.09 -4.20
C GLU A 222 21.25 1.40 -2.87
N PHE A 223 20.35 1.42 -1.88
CA PHE A 223 20.56 0.80 -0.58
C PHE A 223 20.78 -0.71 -0.70
N LEU A 224 19.87 -1.41 -1.40
CA LEU A 224 19.92 -2.86 -1.57
C LEU A 224 21.21 -3.30 -2.24
N LYS A 225 21.63 -2.61 -3.29
CA LYS A 225 22.90 -2.91 -3.99
C LYS A 225 24.09 -2.67 -3.09
N LYS A 226 24.16 -1.51 -2.43
CA LYS A 226 25.32 -1.09 -1.67
C LYS A 226 25.49 -1.84 -0.35
N GLU A 227 24.39 -2.00 0.41
CA GLU A 227 24.44 -2.51 1.78
C GLU A 227 24.16 -4.02 1.87
N LEU A 228 23.36 -4.55 0.94
CA LEU A 228 22.93 -5.96 0.99
C LEU A 228 23.44 -6.81 -0.19
N GLY A 229 24.04 -6.18 -1.23
CA GLY A 229 24.49 -6.88 -2.42
C GLY A 229 23.34 -7.44 -3.28
N VAL A 230 22.11 -6.92 -3.12
CA VAL A 230 20.93 -7.36 -3.85
C VAL A 230 20.66 -6.41 -5.01
N GLU A 231 20.66 -6.95 -6.23
CA GLU A 231 20.31 -6.19 -7.42
C GLU A 231 18.83 -6.40 -7.77
N VAL A 232 18.17 -5.29 -8.10
CA VAL A 232 16.78 -5.23 -8.60
C VAL A 232 16.76 -4.49 -9.92
N LYS A 233 15.85 -4.87 -10.80
CA LYS A 233 15.89 -4.43 -12.21
C LYS A 233 15.09 -3.15 -12.44
N ASP A 234 13.79 -3.30 -12.61
CA ASP A 234 12.89 -2.23 -13.02
C ASP A 234 11.63 -2.22 -12.17
N PRO A 235 11.45 -1.14 -11.40
CA PRO A 235 10.31 -0.97 -10.53
C PRO A 235 8.98 -0.87 -11.28
N HIS A 236 8.94 -0.16 -12.39
CA HIS A 236 7.70 0.00 -13.14
C HIS A 236 7.27 -1.31 -13.80
N LEU A 237 8.24 -2.08 -14.28
CA LEU A 237 7.97 -3.42 -14.80
C LEU A 237 7.44 -4.33 -13.69
N THR A 238 8.05 -4.26 -12.50
CA THR A 238 7.59 -5.01 -11.32
C THR A 238 6.16 -4.65 -10.95
N LEU A 239 5.80 -3.37 -10.91
CA LEU A 239 4.42 -2.95 -10.66
C LEU A 239 3.46 -3.50 -11.70
N LYS A 240 3.82 -3.42 -12.97
CA LYS A 240 2.98 -3.87 -14.08
C LYS A 240 2.79 -5.38 -14.11
N GLU A 241 3.83 -6.15 -13.81
CA GLU A 241 3.83 -7.60 -13.95
C GLU A 241 3.46 -8.34 -12.67
N LYS A 242 3.81 -7.79 -11.51
CA LYS A 242 3.67 -8.46 -10.21
C LYS A 242 2.44 -8.04 -9.42
N VAL A 243 1.82 -6.89 -9.69
CA VAL A 243 0.58 -6.51 -9.00
C VAL A 243 -0.57 -7.36 -9.51
N ALA A 244 -0.94 -8.36 -8.71
CA ALA A 244 -2.01 -9.29 -9.04
C ALA A 244 -3.38 -8.76 -8.61
N LEU A 245 -3.43 -8.00 -7.50
CA LEU A 245 -4.68 -7.59 -6.87
C LEU A 245 -4.53 -6.23 -6.19
N VAL A 246 -5.60 -5.44 -6.23
CA VAL A 246 -5.78 -4.24 -5.41
C VAL A 246 -6.99 -4.43 -4.53
N LEU A 247 -6.82 -4.36 -3.22
CA LEU A 247 -7.90 -4.34 -2.24
C LEU A 247 -8.14 -2.88 -1.83
N ALA A 248 -9.34 -2.36 -2.06
CA ALA A 248 -9.71 -1.01 -1.69
C ALA A 248 -10.76 -1.03 -0.58
N ALA A 249 -10.43 -0.47 0.58
CA ALA A 249 -11.39 -0.29 1.67
C ALA A 249 -12.41 0.80 1.28
N SER A 250 -13.49 0.39 0.64
CA SER A 250 -14.45 1.27 -0.01
C SER A 250 -15.83 0.67 0.03
N HIS A 251 -16.85 1.55 0.01
CA HIS A 251 -18.23 1.16 -0.14
C HIS A 251 -18.93 2.12 -1.11
N PRO A 252 -19.75 1.64 -2.06
CA PRO A 252 -20.41 2.51 -3.04
C PRO A 252 -21.21 3.67 -2.45
N VAL A 253 -21.77 3.50 -1.26
CA VAL A 253 -22.52 4.56 -0.55
C VAL A 253 -21.61 5.72 -0.12
N THR A 254 -20.33 5.44 0.21
CA THR A 254 -19.40 6.46 0.72
C THR A 254 -18.50 7.04 -0.34
N HIS A 255 -18.18 6.27 -1.37
CA HIS A 255 -17.19 6.65 -2.41
C HIS A 255 -17.80 6.77 -3.81
N GLY A 256 -19.11 6.50 -3.97
CA GLY A 256 -19.76 6.46 -5.28
C GLY A 256 -19.44 5.17 -6.06
N ALA A 257 -20.04 5.04 -7.23
CA ALA A 257 -19.79 3.92 -8.12
C ALA A 257 -18.52 4.18 -8.96
N TRP A 258 -17.52 3.31 -8.81
CA TRP A 258 -16.28 3.39 -9.56
C TRP A 258 -16.23 2.29 -10.64
N GLN A 259 -15.61 2.61 -11.77
CA GLN A 259 -15.30 1.61 -12.76
C GLN A 259 -13.96 0.98 -12.42
N TYR A 260 -13.97 -0.32 -12.15
CA TYR A 260 -12.77 -1.08 -11.82
C TYR A 260 -12.43 -2.11 -12.89
N THR A 261 -11.17 -2.38 -13.03
CA THR A 261 -10.68 -3.60 -13.68
C THR A 261 -10.89 -4.81 -12.76
N ARG A 262 -10.83 -6.01 -13.33
CA ARG A 262 -11.10 -7.25 -12.58
C ARG A 262 -10.17 -7.53 -11.41
N ASN A 263 -9.03 -6.88 -11.38
CA ASN A 263 -8.02 -7.02 -10.33
C ASN A 263 -8.20 -6.02 -9.18
N ILE A 264 -9.27 -5.22 -9.16
CA ILE A 264 -9.59 -4.33 -8.05
C ILE A 264 -10.85 -4.85 -7.35
N ILE A 265 -10.74 -5.10 -6.05
CA ILE A 265 -11.83 -5.59 -5.20
C ILE A 265 -12.09 -4.58 -4.10
N GLU A 266 -13.34 -4.14 -4.00
CA GLU A 266 -13.79 -3.37 -2.84
C GLU A 266 -13.97 -4.31 -1.64
N VAL A 267 -13.45 -3.89 -0.50
CA VAL A 267 -13.57 -4.56 0.78
C VAL A 267 -14.16 -3.57 1.80
N SER A 268 -15.24 -3.96 2.47
CA SER A 268 -15.96 -3.11 3.44
C SER A 268 -16.15 -3.82 4.78
#